data_d8b8fca4c452c413b47177c056b81cc5
#
_entry.id   d8b8fca4c452c413b47177c056b81cc5
#
_cell.length_a   1.000
_cell.length_b   1.000
_cell.length_c   1.000
_cell.angle_alpha   90.00
_cell.angle_beta   90.00
_cell.angle_gamma   90.00
#
_symmetry.space_group_name_H-M   'P 1'
#
loop_
_entity.id
_entity.type
_entity.pdbx_description
1 polymer ?
#
loop_
_entity_poly.entity_id
_entity_poly.type
_entity_poly.pdbx_seq_one_letter_code
_entity_poly.pdbx_strand_id
1 'polypeptide(L)'
;MQLAFTKALWLGVVALQGATAFAAPATDDKALQAAVQGDWRTDEARARDKYRHPIESLTFWGLQPGMTILEIQPGSQSWWTDILAPYAKATGGSFYVTGADLANPGLSDGARKARSSFEARYLTRPELYGDVRIVNWGDVSKTLPAEKFDFILTARSIHGWMQDEPNTVHDTFVEFHKALKPGGVLAVEQHRAKAGTTPEKPDTGYV
;
A
#
# COMPACT_ATOMS: atom_id res chain seq x y z
N MET A 1 48.59 35.62 -44.62
CA MET A 1 47.11 35.53 -44.33
C MET A 1 46.93 34.38 -43.38
N GLN A 2 46.94 34.67 -42.03
CA GLN A 2 46.84 33.66 -40.96
C GLN A 2 45.38 33.60 -40.47
N LEU A 3 44.78 32.41 -40.57
CA LEU A 3 43.48 32.12 -40.05
C LEU A 3 43.62 31.66 -38.59
N ALA A 4 43.08 32.44 -37.66
CA ALA A 4 43.01 32.08 -36.24
C ALA A 4 41.79 31.18 -35.99
N PHE A 5 42.00 29.95 -35.49
CA PHE A 5 40.95 29.05 -35.00
C PHE A 5 40.68 29.33 -33.52
N THR A 6 39.50 29.88 -33.23
CA THR A 6 39.01 30.05 -31.88
C THR A 6 38.40 28.72 -31.40
N LYS A 7 39.01 28.07 -30.40
CA LYS A 7 38.42 26.90 -29.71
C LYS A 7 37.38 27.37 -28.70
N ALA A 8 36.11 27.05 -28.95
CA ALA A 8 35.05 27.22 -27.98
C ALA A 8 35.12 26.08 -26.95
N LEU A 9 35.33 26.43 -25.67
CA LEU A 9 35.29 25.51 -24.54
C LEU A 9 33.83 25.34 -24.09
N TRP A 10 33.25 24.15 -24.32
CA TRP A 10 31.97 23.82 -23.76
C TRP A 10 32.17 23.31 -22.32
N LEU A 11 31.78 24.14 -21.32
CA LEU A 11 31.63 23.67 -19.94
C LEU A 11 30.32 22.89 -19.83
N GLY A 12 30.45 21.58 -19.78
CA GLY A 12 29.32 20.71 -19.44
C GLY A 12 28.97 20.83 -17.95
N VAL A 13 27.82 21.41 -17.63
CA VAL A 13 27.28 21.38 -16.29
C VAL A 13 26.70 19.97 -16.05
N VAL A 14 27.43 19.15 -15.31
CA VAL A 14 26.91 17.87 -14.79
C VAL A 14 26.00 18.22 -13.61
N ALA A 15 24.69 18.21 -13.85
CA ALA A 15 23.70 18.25 -12.78
C ALA A 15 23.78 16.92 -12.00
N LEU A 16 24.41 16.92 -10.81
CA LEU A 16 24.26 15.85 -9.85
C LEU A 16 22.77 15.82 -9.42
N GLN A 17 22.01 14.89 -9.98
CA GLN A 17 20.71 14.53 -9.42
C GLN A 17 21.00 13.84 -8.09
N GLY A 18 20.75 14.57 -6.99
CA GLY A 18 20.86 14.01 -5.65
C GLY A 18 19.85 12.87 -5.51
N ALA A 19 20.34 11.64 -5.42
CA ALA A 19 19.54 10.54 -4.91
C ALA A 19 19.09 10.94 -3.51
N THR A 20 17.81 11.19 -3.31
CA THR A 20 17.23 11.30 -1.96
C THR A 20 17.42 9.95 -1.29
N ALA A 21 18.46 9.84 -0.47
CA ALA A 21 18.64 8.69 0.39
C ALA A 21 17.42 8.62 1.29
N PHE A 22 16.63 7.55 1.18
CA PHE A 22 15.62 7.25 2.18
C PHE A 22 16.34 7.19 3.52
N ALA A 23 15.95 8.07 4.44
CA ALA A 23 16.42 7.98 5.81
C ALA A 23 16.06 6.60 6.34
N ALA A 24 17.01 5.91 6.97
CA ALA A 24 16.73 4.65 7.62
C ALA A 24 15.55 4.86 8.59
N PRO A 25 14.55 3.96 8.59
CA PRO A 25 13.37 4.13 9.40
C PRO A 25 13.78 4.27 10.86
N ALA A 26 13.21 5.27 11.54
CA ALA A 26 13.44 5.46 12.95
C ALA A 26 12.85 4.25 13.71
N THR A 27 13.68 3.46 14.35
CA THR A 27 13.28 2.31 15.18
C THR A 27 12.45 2.72 16.41
N ASP A 28 12.26 4.02 16.62
CA ASP A 28 11.56 4.61 17.78
C ASP A 28 10.37 5.49 17.32
N ASP A 29 9.57 5.01 16.35
CA ASP A 29 8.33 5.70 15.95
C ASP A 29 7.23 5.46 16.99
N LYS A 30 7.08 6.42 17.91
CA LYS A 30 6.08 6.36 18.98
C LYS A 30 4.64 6.33 18.47
N ALA A 31 4.38 6.98 17.33
CA ALA A 31 3.04 6.96 16.72
C ALA A 31 2.71 5.57 16.18
N LEU A 32 3.68 4.89 15.56
CA LEU A 32 3.50 3.52 15.11
C LEU A 32 3.32 2.56 16.28
N GLN A 33 4.13 2.69 17.34
CA GLN A 33 3.97 1.90 18.55
C GLN A 33 2.58 2.09 19.17
N ALA A 34 2.10 3.33 19.28
CA ALA A 34 0.76 3.64 19.79
C ALA A 34 -0.35 3.05 18.91
N ALA A 35 -0.20 3.10 17.58
CA ALA A 35 -1.16 2.53 16.65
C ALA A 35 -1.24 1.00 16.76
N VAL A 36 -0.10 0.33 16.92
CA VAL A 36 -0.03 -1.14 17.11
C VAL A 36 -0.61 -1.56 18.46
N GLN A 37 -0.39 -0.78 19.52
CA GLN A 37 -0.87 -1.07 20.87
C GLN A 37 -2.30 -0.58 21.14
N GLY A 38 -2.94 0.08 20.16
CA GLY A 38 -4.26 0.70 20.32
C GLY A 38 -5.33 -0.24 20.88
N ASP A 39 -6.11 0.26 21.84
CA ASP A 39 -7.18 -0.48 22.53
C ASP A 39 -8.41 -0.73 21.66
N TRP A 40 -8.50 -0.03 20.52
CA TRP A 40 -9.54 -0.27 19.49
C TRP A 40 -9.30 -1.56 18.68
N ARG A 41 -8.11 -2.14 18.75
CA ARG A 41 -7.79 -3.42 18.12
C ARG A 41 -8.26 -4.57 19.02
N THR A 42 -8.92 -5.56 18.41
CA THR A 42 -9.42 -6.71 19.18
C THR A 42 -8.27 -7.57 19.72
N ASP A 43 -8.54 -8.37 20.74
CA ASP A 43 -7.56 -9.30 21.31
C ASP A 43 -7.08 -10.32 20.28
N GLU A 44 -7.98 -10.77 19.38
CA GLU A 44 -7.65 -11.68 18.29
C GLU A 44 -6.72 -11.01 17.27
N ALA A 45 -6.92 -9.72 16.99
CA ALA A 45 -6.04 -8.96 16.12
C ALA A 45 -4.65 -8.81 16.75
N ARG A 46 -4.57 -8.44 18.03
CA ARG A 46 -3.30 -8.31 18.77
C ARG A 46 -2.57 -9.64 18.94
N ALA A 47 -3.30 -10.75 19.16
CA ALA A 47 -2.68 -12.08 19.25
C ALA A 47 -1.93 -12.51 17.98
N ARG A 48 -2.21 -11.87 16.84
CA ARG A 48 -1.51 -12.11 15.57
C ARG A 48 -0.24 -11.30 15.39
N ASP A 49 0.00 -10.28 16.22
CA ASP A 49 1.17 -9.39 16.11
C ASP A 49 2.48 -10.16 16.23
N LYS A 50 2.54 -11.18 17.11
CA LYS A 50 3.70 -12.06 17.26
C LYS A 50 4.07 -12.87 16.01
N TYR A 51 3.17 -12.97 15.03
CA TYR A 51 3.41 -13.66 13.76
C TYR A 51 3.58 -12.69 12.59
N ARG A 52 3.00 -11.48 12.70
CA ARG A 52 3.00 -10.49 11.63
C ARG A 52 4.01 -9.38 11.84
N HIS A 53 4.55 -9.26 13.08
CA HIS A 53 5.58 -8.30 13.42
C HIS A 53 5.30 -6.88 12.87
N PRO A 54 4.16 -6.24 13.24
CA PRO A 54 3.70 -5.03 12.54
C PRO A 54 4.68 -3.87 12.58
N ILE A 55 5.36 -3.66 13.71
CA ILE A 55 6.34 -2.57 13.85
C ILE A 55 7.53 -2.85 12.92
N GLU A 56 8.11 -4.05 13.02
CA GLU A 56 9.27 -4.44 12.23
C GLU A 56 8.95 -4.45 10.72
N SER A 57 7.77 -4.96 10.36
CA SER A 57 7.34 -5.03 8.96
C SER A 57 7.14 -3.65 8.35
N LEU A 58 6.38 -2.77 9.01
CA LEU A 58 6.11 -1.42 8.51
C LEU A 58 7.38 -0.56 8.49
N THR A 59 8.26 -0.74 9.49
CA THR A 59 9.59 -0.11 9.52
C THR A 59 10.47 -0.59 8.37
N PHE A 60 10.53 -1.91 8.14
CA PHE A 60 11.30 -2.51 7.05
C PHE A 60 10.80 -2.05 5.68
N TRP A 61 9.48 -1.94 5.49
CA TRP A 61 8.89 -1.43 4.25
C TRP A 61 9.03 0.09 4.09
N GLY A 62 9.58 0.80 5.07
CA GLY A 62 9.88 2.23 4.95
C GLY A 62 8.67 3.14 5.17
N LEU A 63 7.66 2.71 5.94
CA LEU A 63 6.58 3.60 6.37
C LEU A 63 7.16 4.77 7.17
N GLN A 64 6.74 6.01 6.84
CA GLN A 64 7.19 7.24 7.50
C GLN A 64 6.00 8.10 7.95
N PRO A 65 6.18 8.93 9.01
CA PRO A 65 5.20 9.92 9.41
C PRO A 65 4.81 10.87 8.25
N GLY A 66 3.53 11.21 8.18
CA GLY A 66 3.02 12.18 7.20
C GLY A 66 2.74 11.62 5.80
N MET A 67 3.00 10.34 5.55
CA MET A 67 2.76 9.72 4.25
C MET A 67 1.28 9.65 3.87
N THR A 68 1.02 9.71 2.57
CA THR A 68 -0.26 9.31 1.97
C THR A 68 -0.23 7.82 1.70
N ILE A 69 -1.02 7.07 2.44
CA ILE A 69 -1.02 5.60 2.47
C ILE A 69 -2.23 5.06 1.71
N LEU A 70 -2.04 4.00 0.92
CA LEU A 70 -3.12 3.21 0.34
C LEU A 70 -2.99 1.74 0.78
N GLU A 71 -4.04 1.20 1.37
CA GLU A 71 -4.18 -0.24 1.61
C GLU A 71 -5.03 -0.88 0.52
N ILE A 72 -4.51 -1.95 -0.08
CA ILE A 72 -5.19 -2.71 -1.13
C ILE A 72 -5.88 -3.91 -0.51
N GLN A 73 -7.20 -4.02 -0.71
CA GLN A 73 -8.01 -5.16 -0.29
C GLN A 73 -7.80 -5.54 1.19
N PRO A 74 -8.26 -4.71 2.14
CA PRO A 74 -7.96 -4.87 3.58
C PRO A 74 -8.44 -6.20 4.17
N GLY A 75 -9.25 -6.96 3.42
CA GLY A 75 -9.88 -8.19 3.87
C GLY A 75 -10.97 -7.94 4.92
N SER A 76 -11.67 -8.99 5.33
CA SER A 76 -12.80 -8.90 6.27
C SER A 76 -12.39 -8.46 7.68
N GLN A 77 -11.16 -8.72 8.08
CA GLN A 77 -10.63 -8.39 9.40
C GLN A 77 -10.05 -6.97 9.46
N SER A 78 -9.67 -6.38 8.33
CA SER A 78 -9.07 -5.03 8.21
C SER A 78 -7.90 -4.82 9.17
N TRP A 79 -7.06 -5.85 9.32
CA TRP A 79 -6.03 -5.92 10.37
C TRP A 79 -4.97 -4.82 10.24
N TRP A 80 -4.54 -4.52 8.98
CA TRP A 80 -3.63 -3.43 8.70
C TRP A 80 -4.31 -2.06 8.79
N THR A 81 -5.58 -1.96 8.39
CA THR A 81 -6.38 -0.73 8.50
C THR A 81 -6.41 -0.21 9.94
N ASP A 82 -6.59 -1.12 10.92
CA ASP A 82 -6.63 -0.78 12.35
C ASP A 82 -5.31 -0.23 12.90
N ILE A 83 -4.22 -0.35 12.16
CA ILE A 83 -2.91 0.23 12.47
C ILE A 83 -2.64 1.47 11.60
N LEU A 84 -2.82 1.34 10.27
CA LEU A 84 -2.40 2.35 9.32
C LEU A 84 -3.26 3.61 9.35
N ALA A 85 -4.59 3.48 9.54
CA ALA A 85 -5.48 4.65 9.59
C ALA A 85 -5.22 5.53 10.82
N PRO A 86 -5.17 4.99 12.07
CA PRO A 86 -4.78 5.78 13.24
C PRO A 86 -3.36 6.35 13.14
N TYR A 87 -2.41 5.60 12.57
CA TYR A 87 -1.06 6.08 12.36
C TYR A 87 -1.01 7.30 11.41
N ALA A 88 -1.66 7.19 10.24
CA ALA A 88 -1.74 8.30 9.29
C ALA A 88 -2.33 9.55 9.96
N LYS A 89 -3.43 9.38 10.69
CA LYS A 89 -4.04 10.48 11.45
C LYS A 89 -3.08 11.11 12.44
N ALA A 90 -2.43 10.29 13.27
CA ALA A 90 -1.53 10.76 14.33
C ALA A 90 -0.30 11.51 13.81
N THR A 91 0.12 11.19 12.59
CA THR A 91 1.33 11.76 11.95
C THR A 91 1.02 12.86 10.93
N GLY A 92 -0.26 13.25 10.76
CA GLY A 92 -0.65 14.27 9.77
C GLY A 92 -0.64 13.77 8.32
N GLY A 93 -0.59 12.47 8.11
CA GLY A 93 -0.70 11.81 6.82
C GLY A 93 -2.15 11.67 6.34
N SER A 94 -2.35 10.90 5.29
CA SER A 94 -3.68 10.57 4.75
C SER A 94 -3.79 9.05 4.55
N PHE A 95 -4.98 8.50 4.82
CA PHE A 95 -5.23 7.08 4.64
C PHE A 95 -6.33 6.83 3.61
N TYR A 96 -5.98 6.02 2.63
CA TYR A 96 -6.85 5.52 1.59
C TYR A 96 -6.91 3.99 1.66
N VAL A 97 -8.03 3.43 1.24
CA VAL A 97 -8.21 1.98 1.19
C VAL A 97 -9.06 1.62 -0.02
N THR A 98 -8.72 0.52 -0.69
CA THR A 98 -9.61 0.02 -1.74
C THR A 98 -10.80 -0.70 -1.12
N GLY A 99 -11.97 -0.50 -1.71
CA GLY A 99 -13.18 -1.20 -1.33
C GLY A 99 -13.88 -1.79 -2.55
N ALA A 100 -14.79 -2.72 -2.30
CA ALA A 100 -15.61 -3.33 -3.35
C ALA A 100 -16.18 -2.27 -4.29
N ASP A 101 -16.10 -2.54 -5.58
CA ASP A 101 -16.45 -1.59 -6.64
C ASP A 101 -17.97 -1.41 -6.74
N LEU A 102 -18.49 -0.36 -6.11
CA LEU A 102 -19.92 -0.04 -6.15
C LEU A 102 -20.43 0.36 -7.53
N ALA A 103 -19.54 0.69 -8.48
CA ALA A 103 -19.90 0.97 -9.87
C ALA A 103 -20.19 -0.32 -10.65
N ASN A 104 -19.77 -1.49 -10.14
CA ASN A 104 -20.06 -2.77 -10.77
C ASN A 104 -21.53 -3.18 -10.54
N PRO A 105 -22.38 -3.23 -11.57
CA PRO A 105 -23.78 -3.66 -11.44
C PRO A 105 -23.91 -5.12 -11.02
N GLY A 106 -22.89 -5.96 -11.32
CA GLY A 106 -22.82 -7.36 -10.94
C GLY A 106 -22.26 -7.62 -9.55
N LEU A 107 -21.97 -6.58 -8.77
CA LEU A 107 -21.43 -6.75 -7.42
C LEU A 107 -22.39 -7.54 -6.52
N SER A 108 -21.90 -8.61 -5.90
CA SER A 108 -22.72 -9.47 -5.05
C SER A 108 -23.23 -8.73 -3.79
N ASP A 109 -24.37 -9.16 -3.26
CA ASP A 109 -24.92 -8.63 -1.99
C ASP A 109 -23.93 -8.80 -0.81
N GLY A 110 -23.18 -9.90 -0.81
CA GLY A 110 -22.14 -10.14 0.20
C GLY A 110 -21.05 -9.07 0.13
N ALA A 111 -20.58 -8.72 -1.06
CA ALA A 111 -19.57 -7.68 -1.25
C ALA A 111 -20.10 -6.27 -0.90
N ARG A 112 -21.35 -5.97 -1.27
CA ARG A 112 -22.03 -4.72 -0.85
C ARG A 112 -22.15 -4.62 0.66
N LYS A 113 -22.57 -5.70 1.32
CA LYS A 113 -22.67 -5.76 2.77
C LYS A 113 -21.29 -5.60 3.44
N ALA A 114 -20.26 -6.26 2.93
CA ALA A 114 -18.89 -6.12 3.44
C ALA A 114 -18.41 -4.66 3.32
N ARG A 115 -18.67 -4.00 2.18
CA ARG A 115 -18.36 -2.59 1.98
C ARG A 115 -19.09 -1.70 2.98
N SER A 116 -20.42 -1.85 3.14
CA SER A 116 -21.20 -1.07 4.10
C SER A 116 -20.76 -1.29 5.54
N SER A 117 -20.37 -2.53 5.91
CA SER A 117 -19.84 -2.82 7.24
C SER A 117 -18.50 -2.15 7.49
N PHE A 118 -17.62 -2.10 6.47
CA PHE A 118 -16.36 -1.36 6.54
C PHE A 118 -16.60 0.15 6.72
N GLU A 119 -17.49 0.72 5.92
CA GLU A 119 -17.86 2.14 6.03
C GLU A 119 -18.42 2.48 7.42
N ALA A 120 -19.34 1.67 7.92
CA ALA A 120 -19.90 1.85 9.26
C ALA A 120 -18.84 1.78 10.38
N ARG A 121 -17.79 0.95 10.20
CA ARG A 121 -16.73 0.84 11.22
C ARG A 121 -15.76 2.02 11.18
N TYR A 122 -15.36 2.47 10.00
CA TYR A 122 -14.23 3.41 9.86
C TYR A 122 -14.65 4.85 9.59
N LEU A 123 -15.71 5.08 8.80
CA LEU A 123 -16.12 6.44 8.45
C LEU A 123 -16.91 7.14 9.56
N THR A 124 -17.48 6.39 10.51
CA THR A 124 -18.25 6.95 11.64
C THR A 124 -17.40 7.32 12.85
N ARG A 125 -16.09 7.05 12.81
CA ARG A 125 -15.16 7.29 13.93
C ARG A 125 -13.92 8.08 13.50
N PRO A 126 -14.10 9.30 12.93
CA PRO A 126 -12.98 10.11 12.44
C PRO A 126 -12.05 10.58 13.58
N GLU A 127 -12.54 10.64 14.79
CA GLU A 127 -11.74 10.94 15.99
C GLU A 127 -10.68 9.89 16.26
N LEU A 128 -10.87 8.64 15.77
CA LEU A 128 -9.92 7.55 15.88
C LEU A 128 -9.15 7.31 14.59
N TYR A 129 -9.88 7.11 13.48
CA TYR A 129 -9.30 6.66 12.21
C TYR A 129 -8.92 7.80 11.25
N GLY A 130 -9.26 9.06 11.59
CA GLY A 130 -9.09 10.18 10.69
C GLY A 130 -10.11 10.18 9.53
N ASP A 131 -9.77 10.90 8.45
CA ASP A 131 -10.54 10.92 7.22
C ASP A 131 -10.16 9.72 6.33
N VAL A 132 -10.79 8.56 6.60
CA VAL A 132 -10.59 7.35 5.80
C VAL A 132 -11.27 7.50 4.44
N ARG A 133 -10.51 7.40 3.37
CA ARG A 133 -11.00 7.56 1.99
C ARG A 133 -11.02 6.24 1.27
N ILE A 134 -12.22 5.83 0.80
CA ILE A 134 -12.39 4.57 0.12
C ILE A 134 -12.37 4.77 -1.39
N VAL A 135 -11.49 4.05 -2.06
CA VAL A 135 -11.38 4.03 -3.53
C VAL A 135 -12.09 2.77 -4.04
N ASN A 136 -13.02 2.95 -4.98
CA ASN A 136 -13.61 1.80 -5.67
C ASN A 136 -12.52 1.07 -6.47
N TRP A 137 -12.44 -0.25 -6.30
CA TRP A 137 -11.46 -1.09 -6.96
C TRP A 137 -12.07 -2.45 -7.33
N GLY A 138 -12.03 -2.80 -8.61
CA GLY A 138 -12.61 -4.04 -9.10
C GLY A 138 -12.69 -4.08 -10.63
N ASP A 139 -13.59 -4.88 -11.15
CA ASP A 139 -13.69 -5.16 -12.60
C ASP A 139 -14.03 -3.95 -13.44
N VAL A 140 -14.78 -2.99 -12.89
CA VAL A 140 -15.20 -1.77 -13.59
C VAL A 140 -14.26 -0.62 -13.27
N SER A 141 -13.91 -0.42 -11.99
CA SER A 141 -13.01 0.63 -11.52
C SER A 141 -11.60 0.06 -11.36
N LYS A 142 -10.81 0.08 -12.46
CA LYS A 142 -9.45 -0.51 -12.50
C LYS A 142 -8.33 0.49 -12.33
N THR A 143 -8.63 1.78 -12.16
CA THR A 143 -7.62 2.84 -12.07
C THR A 143 -7.57 3.46 -10.70
N LEU A 144 -6.36 3.74 -10.23
CA LEU A 144 -6.06 4.47 -9.01
C LEU A 144 -5.67 5.92 -9.33
N PRO A 145 -5.80 6.85 -8.38
CA PRO A 145 -5.27 8.20 -8.56
C PRO A 145 -3.76 8.17 -8.82
N ALA A 146 -3.33 8.71 -9.98
CA ALA A 146 -1.92 8.71 -10.39
C ALA A 146 -1.06 9.58 -9.46
N GLU A 147 0.18 9.17 -9.21
CA GLU A 147 1.20 9.88 -8.42
C GLU A 147 0.65 10.44 -7.08
N LYS A 148 -0.22 9.67 -6.45
CA LYS A 148 -0.94 10.09 -5.24
C LYS A 148 -0.31 9.58 -3.96
N PHE A 149 0.23 8.36 -3.97
CA PHE A 149 0.58 7.64 -2.75
C PHE A 149 2.09 7.62 -2.52
N ASP A 150 2.49 7.85 -1.27
CA ASP A 150 3.87 7.66 -0.82
C ASP A 150 4.12 6.18 -0.47
N PHE A 151 3.05 5.48 -0.04
CA PHE A 151 3.13 4.10 0.42
C PHE A 151 1.87 3.33 0.01
N ILE A 152 2.03 2.21 -0.67
CA ILE A 152 0.96 1.27 -1.00
C ILE A 152 1.24 -0.05 -0.31
N LEU A 153 0.30 -0.59 0.45
CA LEU A 153 0.37 -1.91 1.06
C LEU A 153 -0.63 -2.87 0.41
N THR A 154 -0.15 -4.02 -0.04
CA THR A 154 -0.99 -5.16 -0.38
C THR A 154 -0.61 -6.37 0.46
N ALA A 155 -1.61 -6.98 1.11
CA ALA A 155 -1.39 -8.10 2.01
C ALA A 155 -2.21 -9.32 1.59
N ARG A 156 -1.53 -10.39 1.16
CA ARG A 156 -2.12 -11.70 0.82
C ARG A 156 -3.15 -11.67 -0.32
N SER A 157 -3.05 -10.73 -1.24
CA SER A 157 -3.98 -10.60 -2.37
C SER A 157 -3.46 -11.24 -3.66
N ILE A 158 -2.14 -11.31 -3.84
CA ILE A 158 -1.52 -11.74 -5.12
C ILE A 158 -1.96 -13.14 -5.52
N HIS A 159 -2.05 -14.09 -4.59
CA HIS A 159 -2.48 -15.44 -4.88
C HIS A 159 -3.92 -15.52 -5.42
N GLY A 160 -4.79 -14.59 -5.03
CA GLY A 160 -6.13 -14.44 -5.62
C GLY A 160 -6.03 -13.96 -7.07
N TRP A 161 -5.26 -12.89 -7.31
CA TRP A 161 -5.09 -12.32 -8.66
C TRP A 161 -4.42 -13.27 -9.64
N MET A 162 -3.60 -14.22 -9.17
CA MET A 162 -3.02 -15.27 -10.02
C MET A 162 -4.05 -16.28 -10.51
N GLN A 163 -5.22 -16.36 -9.89
CA GLN A 163 -6.33 -17.23 -10.29
C GLN A 163 -7.36 -16.50 -11.16
N ASP A 164 -7.23 -15.19 -11.29
CA ASP A 164 -8.09 -14.37 -12.14
C ASP A 164 -7.66 -14.47 -13.63
N GLU A 165 -8.16 -13.55 -14.46
CA GLU A 165 -7.82 -13.47 -15.88
C GLU A 165 -6.30 -13.34 -16.11
N PRO A 166 -5.79 -13.85 -17.24
CA PRO A 166 -4.39 -13.65 -17.63
C PRO A 166 -3.98 -12.18 -17.55
N ASN A 167 -2.80 -11.93 -17.03
CA ASN A 167 -2.21 -10.59 -16.79
C ASN A 167 -2.79 -9.79 -15.62
N THR A 168 -3.79 -10.26 -14.87
CA THR A 168 -4.34 -9.51 -13.73
C THR A 168 -3.25 -9.04 -12.77
N VAL A 169 -2.29 -9.90 -12.42
CA VAL A 169 -1.16 -9.52 -11.57
C VAL A 169 -0.32 -8.42 -12.21
N HIS A 170 0.08 -8.60 -13.47
CA HIS A 170 0.88 -7.62 -14.19
C HIS A 170 0.19 -6.25 -14.24
N ASP A 171 -1.07 -6.21 -14.66
CA ASP A 171 -1.83 -4.97 -14.84
C ASP A 171 -2.06 -4.26 -13.51
N THR A 172 -2.30 -5.03 -12.44
CA THR A 172 -2.43 -4.51 -11.08
C THR A 172 -1.12 -3.83 -10.61
N PHE A 173 0.04 -4.44 -10.85
CA PHE A 173 1.33 -3.84 -10.48
C PHE A 173 1.68 -2.63 -11.33
N VAL A 174 1.31 -2.63 -12.62
CA VAL A 174 1.43 -1.43 -13.47
C VAL A 174 0.59 -0.28 -12.91
N GLU A 175 -0.63 -0.57 -12.44
CA GLU A 175 -1.49 0.45 -11.85
C GLU A 175 -0.93 0.97 -10.51
N PHE A 176 -0.38 0.09 -9.66
CA PHE A 176 0.31 0.54 -8.43
C PHE A 176 1.51 1.45 -8.73
N HIS A 177 2.29 1.10 -9.76
CA HIS A 177 3.42 1.93 -10.17
C HIS A 177 2.97 3.34 -10.61
N LYS A 178 1.87 3.45 -11.37
CA LYS A 178 1.29 4.74 -11.77
C LYS A 178 0.74 5.53 -10.57
N ALA A 179 0.19 4.84 -9.59
CA ALA A 179 -0.44 5.45 -8.42
C ALA A 179 0.58 5.93 -7.38
N LEU A 180 1.78 5.33 -7.37
CA LEU A 180 2.88 5.77 -6.51
C LEU A 180 3.48 7.08 -7.00
N LYS A 181 3.81 7.96 -6.08
CA LYS A 181 4.67 9.12 -6.35
C LYS A 181 6.08 8.65 -6.72
N PRO A 182 6.87 9.48 -7.43
CA PRO A 182 8.30 9.22 -7.59
C PRO A 182 8.97 9.00 -6.23
N GLY A 183 9.63 7.85 -6.05
CA GLY A 183 10.23 7.44 -4.78
C GLY A 183 9.26 6.82 -3.77
N GLY A 184 7.98 6.65 -4.12
CA GLY A 184 7.01 5.94 -3.29
C GLY A 184 7.31 4.43 -3.20
N VAL A 185 6.78 3.79 -2.17
CA VAL A 185 7.06 2.39 -1.83
C VAL A 185 5.84 1.51 -2.01
N LEU A 186 6.02 0.37 -2.67
CA LEU A 186 5.05 -0.74 -2.65
C LEU A 186 5.50 -1.79 -1.64
N ALA A 187 4.73 -1.93 -0.57
CA ALA A 187 4.90 -2.98 0.43
C ALA A 187 4.04 -4.20 0.09
N VAL A 188 4.64 -5.37 0.09
CA VAL A 188 3.98 -6.63 -0.25
C VAL A 188 4.16 -7.64 0.87
N GLU A 189 3.05 -8.08 1.48
CA GLU A 189 2.99 -9.26 2.35
C GLU A 189 2.37 -10.41 1.57
N GLN A 190 3.05 -11.55 1.46
CA GLN A 190 2.50 -12.72 0.75
C GLN A 190 2.92 -14.02 1.43
N HIS A 191 2.05 -15.02 1.36
CA HIS A 191 2.38 -16.37 1.81
C HIS A 191 3.43 -16.99 0.90
N ARG A 192 4.35 -17.75 1.52
CA ARG A 192 5.31 -18.59 0.78
C ARG A 192 4.70 -19.98 0.59
N ALA A 193 4.81 -20.51 -0.60
CA ALA A 193 4.53 -21.92 -0.88
C ALA A 193 5.55 -22.85 -0.19
N LYS A 194 5.18 -24.13 -0.06
CA LYS A 194 6.15 -25.15 0.36
C LYS A 194 7.26 -25.28 -0.67
N ALA A 195 8.47 -25.61 -0.20
CA ALA A 195 9.57 -25.91 -1.11
C ALA A 195 9.19 -27.01 -2.12
N GLY A 196 9.49 -26.80 -3.40
CA GLY A 196 9.14 -27.71 -4.49
C GLY A 196 7.74 -27.51 -5.09
N THR A 197 6.96 -26.52 -4.61
CA THR A 197 5.75 -26.09 -5.31
C THR A 197 6.15 -25.39 -6.61
N THR A 198 5.48 -25.73 -7.71
CA THR A 198 5.68 -25.06 -9.01
C THR A 198 4.53 -24.09 -9.30
N PRO A 199 4.78 -22.99 -10.02
CA PRO A 199 3.74 -22.02 -10.39
C PRO A 199 2.60 -22.65 -11.22
N GLU A 200 2.88 -23.76 -11.93
CA GLU A 200 1.90 -24.42 -12.81
C GLU A 200 0.82 -25.20 -12.04
N LYS A 201 0.99 -25.37 -10.72
CA LYS A 201 -0.01 -26.03 -9.86
C LYS A 201 -0.21 -25.26 -8.56
N PRO A 202 -0.82 -24.08 -8.60
CA PRO A 202 -1.14 -23.34 -7.39
C PRO A 202 -2.43 -23.90 -6.77
N ASP A 203 -2.38 -25.06 -6.11
CA ASP A 203 -3.53 -25.60 -5.38
C ASP A 203 -4.05 -24.62 -4.32
N THR A 204 -3.21 -23.69 -3.92
CA THR A 204 -3.52 -22.67 -2.89
C THR A 204 -3.29 -21.23 -3.37
N GLY A 205 -2.78 -21.02 -4.60
CA GLY A 205 -2.33 -19.71 -5.09
C GLY A 205 -1.05 -19.20 -4.39
N TYR A 206 -0.38 -20.02 -3.59
CA TYR A 206 0.91 -19.65 -2.98
C TYR A 206 2.07 -20.00 -3.93
N VAL A 207 3.05 -19.10 -4.02
CA VAL A 207 4.24 -19.20 -4.87
C VAL A 207 5.52 -19.00 -4.07
#